data_a42db9354bb4ef4e5f2e330d74af1457
#
_entry.id   a42db9354bb4ef4e5f2e330d74af1457
#
_cell.length_a   1.000
_cell.length_b   1.000
_cell.length_c   1.000
_cell.angle_alpha   90.00
_cell.angle_beta   90.00
_cell.angle_gamma   90.00
#
_symmetry.space_group_name_H-M   'P 1'
#
loop_
_entity.id
_entity.type
_entity.pdbx_description
1 polymer ?
#
loop_
_entity_poly.entity_id
_entity_poly.type
_entity_poly.pdbx_seq_one_letter_code
_entity_poly.pdbx_strand_id
1 'polypeptide(L)'
;LTSFDEIVLVIAHNYSNQKYFYNTSYDLLTELLQLYKNSFFELNIGIGNIVKYLWTLSVSYSNALKSLEYRFFFPQKNIFTLGDTIDNDYSAELYEVSGHEKLIQLLCENDLDGIEKWILSFSEELTQNYKNKQFIFIRIYQLLGHLLKFLCDMGIRSNDMEKDIIKTYQHLDSFSTSTEIFQWLSSLCQTISDKIN
;
A
#
# COMPACT_ATOMS: atom_id res chain seq x y z
N LEU A 1 24.12 -4.23 -2.38
CA LEU A 1 23.85 -2.79 -2.35
C LEU A 1 22.94 -2.55 -1.16
N THR A 2 23.49 -2.12 -0.05
CA THR A 2 22.70 -1.55 1.05
C THR A 2 22.13 -0.24 0.53
N SER A 3 20.86 -0.21 0.25
CA SER A 3 20.16 1.03 -0.06
C SER A 3 20.15 1.87 1.22
N PHE A 4 20.80 3.02 1.18
CA PHE A 4 20.67 4.04 2.24
C PHE A 4 19.36 4.82 2.01
N ASP A 5 18.24 4.09 2.09
CA ASP A 5 16.92 4.68 1.81
C ASP A 5 16.28 5.26 3.06
N GLU A 6 16.98 5.20 4.21
CA GLU A 6 16.45 5.63 5.50
C GLU A 6 17.40 6.60 6.19
N ILE A 7 16.86 7.74 6.63
CA ILE A 7 17.55 8.72 7.47
C ILE A 7 16.75 8.86 8.77
N VAL A 8 17.41 8.65 9.90
CA VAL A 8 16.81 8.86 11.22
C VAL A 8 17.22 10.22 11.76
N LEU A 9 16.23 11.11 11.94
CA LEU A 9 16.42 12.41 12.55
C LEU A 9 15.88 12.41 13.98
N VAL A 10 16.73 12.70 14.96
CA VAL A 10 16.33 12.87 16.35
C VAL A 10 16.31 14.35 16.68
N ILE A 11 15.12 14.88 16.95
CA ILE A 11 14.92 16.28 17.39
C ILE A 11 14.77 16.28 18.90
N ALA A 12 15.67 16.97 19.60
CA ALA A 12 15.63 17.10 21.05
C ALA A 12 15.51 18.56 21.46
N HIS A 13 14.63 18.86 22.41
CA HIS A 13 14.47 20.21 22.93
C HIS A 13 14.08 20.21 24.42
N ASN A 14 14.35 21.32 25.07
CA ASN A 14 14.10 21.52 26.49
C ASN A 14 12.77 22.26 26.78
N TYR A 15 11.78 22.13 25.88
CA TYR A 15 10.47 22.75 26.08
C TYR A 15 9.59 21.94 27.05
N SER A 16 8.95 22.62 27.96
CA SER A 16 7.92 22.04 28.83
C SER A 16 6.57 21.83 28.12
N ASN A 17 6.33 22.53 27.00
CA ASN A 17 5.10 22.44 26.22
C ASN A 17 5.27 21.51 25.02
N GLN A 18 4.73 20.28 25.13
CA GLN A 18 4.81 19.26 24.08
C GLN A 18 4.13 19.68 22.78
N LYS A 19 3.00 20.41 22.85
CA LYS A 19 2.28 20.87 21.66
C LYS A 19 3.11 21.88 20.86
N TYR A 20 3.77 22.79 21.55
CA TYR A 20 4.66 23.77 20.90
C TYR A 20 5.84 23.06 20.23
N PHE A 21 6.48 22.12 20.93
CA PHE A 21 7.57 21.33 20.39
C PHE A 21 7.14 20.55 19.13
N TYR A 22 5.96 19.90 19.18
CA TYR A 22 5.42 19.15 18.04
C TYR A 22 5.20 20.07 16.82
N ASN A 23 4.53 21.21 17.01
CA ASN A 23 4.25 22.14 15.92
C ASN A 23 5.55 22.68 15.28
N THR A 24 6.51 23.11 16.11
CA THR A 24 7.81 23.62 15.60
C THR A 24 8.58 22.53 14.85
N SER A 25 8.54 21.27 15.31
CA SER A 25 9.16 20.16 14.62
C SER A 25 8.46 19.86 13.28
N TYR A 26 7.12 19.93 13.27
CA TYR A 26 6.33 19.71 12.06
C TYR A 26 6.59 20.80 11.00
N ASP A 27 6.68 22.06 11.41
CA ASP A 27 6.99 23.18 10.52
C ASP A 27 8.38 23.00 9.88
N LEU A 28 9.38 22.61 10.68
CA LEU A 28 10.75 22.33 10.20
C LEU A 28 10.76 21.18 9.18
N LEU A 29 10.00 20.12 9.41
CA LEU A 29 9.89 19.00 8.47
C LEU A 29 9.17 19.41 7.18
N THR A 30 8.19 20.30 7.28
CA THR A 30 7.49 20.87 6.12
C THR A 30 8.41 21.73 5.27
N GLU A 31 9.25 22.56 5.89
CA GLU A 31 10.29 23.33 5.19
C GLU A 31 11.29 22.40 4.49
N LEU A 32 11.72 21.34 5.16
CA LEU A 32 12.60 20.33 4.61
C LEU A 32 12.00 19.68 3.36
N LEU A 33 10.72 19.32 3.39
CA LEU A 33 10.01 18.78 2.22
C LEU A 33 9.96 19.77 1.06
N GLN A 34 9.77 21.07 1.35
CA GLN A 34 9.76 22.10 0.30
C GLN A 34 11.13 22.23 -0.39
N LEU A 35 12.24 22.10 0.34
CA LEU A 35 13.59 22.12 -0.23
C LEU A 35 13.81 20.95 -1.20
N TYR A 36 13.23 19.78 -0.91
CA TYR A 36 13.40 18.58 -1.73
C TYR A 36 12.31 18.38 -2.80
N LYS A 37 11.30 19.26 -2.88
CA LYS A 37 10.17 19.13 -3.81
C LYS A 37 10.58 19.02 -5.29
N ASN A 38 11.71 19.60 -5.66
CA ASN A 38 12.24 19.59 -7.02
C ASN A 38 13.39 18.57 -7.20
N SER A 39 13.65 17.72 -6.23
CA SER A 39 14.66 16.67 -6.33
C SER A 39 14.13 15.45 -7.07
N PHE A 40 15.05 14.61 -7.55
CA PHE A 40 14.71 13.31 -8.16
C PHE A 40 14.26 12.26 -7.13
N PHE A 41 14.26 12.60 -5.85
CA PHE A 41 13.93 11.69 -4.76
C PHE A 41 12.59 12.08 -4.16
N GLU A 42 11.74 11.10 -3.94
CA GLU A 42 10.53 11.25 -3.15
C GLU A 42 10.88 11.10 -1.65
N LEU A 43 10.65 12.16 -0.87
CA LEU A 43 10.88 12.15 0.56
C LEU A 43 9.57 11.90 1.31
N ASN A 44 9.53 10.82 2.09
CA ASN A 44 8.43 10.49 2.98
C ASN A 44 8.92 10.49 4.43
N ILE A 45 8.18 11.12 5.33
CA ILE A 45 8.59 11.36 6.72
C ILE A 45 7.59 10.70 7.66
N GLY A 46 8.05 9.79 8.50
CA GLY A 46 7.28 9.24 9.61
C GLY A 46 7.67 9.92 10.92
N ILE A 47 6.69 10.41 11.68
CA ILE A 47 6.91 11.06 12.97
C ILE A 47 6.50 10.09 14.08
N GLY A 48 7.45 9.77 14.96
CA GLY A 48 7.21 9.01 16.18
C GLY A 48 6.66 9.87 17.32
N ASN A 49 6.34 9.21 18.42
CA ASN A 49 5.85 9.89 19.61
C ASN A 49 6.94 10.69 20.33
N ILE A 50 6.54 11.78 20.94
CA ILE A 50 7.43 12.52 21.86
C ILE A 50 7.72 11.64 23.06
N VAL A 51 9.00 11.44 23.36
CA VAL A 51 9.47 10.66 24.50
C VAL A 51 10.34 11.52 25.41
N LYS A 52 10.28 11.25 26.73
CA LYS A 52 11.02 12.01 27.74
C LYS A 52 12.46 11.53 27.92
N TYR A 53 12.70 10.26 27.67
CA TYR A 53 13.95 9.60 28.06
C TYR A 53 14.59 8.94 26.85
N LEU A 54 15.92 9.03 26.78
CA LEU A 54 16.70 8.44 25.66
C LEU A 54 16.48 6.93 25.50
N TRP A 55 16.29 6.18 26.58
CA TRP A 55 16.05 4.73 26.52
C TRP A 55 14.67 4.36 25.95
N THR A 56 13.74 5.32 25.86
CA THR A 56 12.44 5.13 25.19
C THR A 56 12.43 5.59 23.73
N LEU A 57 13.59 6.02 23.20
CA LEU A 57 13.71 6.49 21.83
C LEU A 57 13.40 5.39 20.79
N SER A 58 13.71 4.12 21.13
CA SER A 58 13.36 2.97 20.30
C SER A 58 11.85 2.83 20.08
N VAL A 59 11.04 3.20 21.06
CA VAL A 59 9.56 3.20 20.95
C VAL A 59 9.12 4.29 19.97
N SER A 60 9.69 5.50 20.07
CA SER A 60 9.41 6.59 19.14
C SER A 60 9.80 6.24 17.71
N TYR A 61 10.97 5.63 17.52
CA TYR A 61 11.42 5.13 16.22
C TYR A 61 10.49 4.07 15.63
N SER A 62 10.12 3.05 16.43
CA SER A 62 9.16 2.03 15.98
C SER A 62 7.81 2.63 15.57
N ASN A 63 7.36 3.67 16.29
CA ASN A 63 6.13 4.37 15.97
C ASN A 63 6.27 5.23 14.70
N ALA A 64 7.43 5.82 14.44
CA ALA A 64 7.71 6.53 13.19
C ALA A 64 7.67 5.58 11.99
N LEU A 65 8.27 4.38 12.10
CA LEU A 65 8.21 3.36 11.06
C LEU A 65 6.77 2.91 10.77
N LYS A 66 5.99 2.66 11.82
CA LYS A 66 4.56 2.30 11.67
C LYS A 66 3.77 3.41 10.97
N SER A 67 4.05 4.68 11.28
CA SER A 67 3.36 5.78 10.61
C SER A 67 3.72 5.87 9.12
N LEU A 68 4.94 5.50 8.71
CA LEU A 68 5.35 5.44 7.31
C LEU A 68 4.62 4.35 6.51
N GLU A 69 4.12 3.28 7.14
CA GLU A 69 3.34 2.24 6.45
C GLU A 69 2.06 2.82 5.82
N TYR A 70 1.55 3.93 6.37
CA TYR A 70 0.37 4.63 5.84
C TYR A 70 0.61 5.33 4.50
N ARG A 71 1.87 5.51 4.07
CA ARG A 71 2.20 5.94 2.71
C ARG A 71 1.50 5.08 1.66
N PHE A 72 1.35 3.80 1.94
CA PHE A 72 0.67 2.86 1.07
C PHE A 72 -0.76 3.29 0.73
N PHE A 73 -1.49 3.89 1.69
CA PHE A 73 -2.88 4.33 1.52
C PHE A 73 -3.02 5.76 1.04
N PHE A 74 -2.03 6.60 1.31
CA PHE A 74 -2.07 8.04 1.06
C PHE A 74 -0.85 8.50 0.26
N PRO A 75 -0.77 8.14 -1.05
CA PRO A 75 0.40 8.45 -1.88
C PRO A 75 0.64 9.95 -2.08
N GLN A 76 -0.37 10.81 -1.83
CA GLN A 76 -0.24 12.26 -1.95
C GLN A 76 0.29 12.92 -0.68
N LYS A 77 0.43 12.18 0.41
CA LYS A 77 0.89 12.68 1.70
C LYS A 77 2.36 12.29 1.89
N ASN A 78 3.16 13.23 2.40
CA ASN A 78 4.59 13.01 2.63
C ASN A 78 4.98 13.01 4.11
N ILE A 79 4.11 13.49 5.02
CA ILE A 79 4.34 13.45 6.47
C ILE A 79 3.27 12.59 7.12
N PHE A 80 3.69 11.57 7.87
CA PHE A 80 2.81 10.60 8.53
C PHE A 80 3.05 10.63 10.04
N THR A 81 1.97 10.56 10.80
CA THR A 81 1.98 10.54 12.27
C THR A 81 1.15 9.38 12.77
N LEU A 82 1.32 9.00 14.05
CA LEU A 82 0.45 7.98 14.65
C LEU A 82 -1.03 8.41 14.75
N GLY A 83 -1.32 9.72 14.71
CA GLY A 83 -2.69 10.21 14.61
C GLY A 83 -3.37 9.87 13.29
N ASP A 84 -2.59 9.54 12.26
CA ASP A 84 -3.08 9.03 10.97
C ASP A 84 -3.39 7.52 11.04
N THR A 85 -2.84 6.83 12.06
CA THR A 85 -3.12 5.43 12.30
C THR A 85 -4.49 5.33 12.96
N ILE A 86 -5.49 4.94 12.18
CA ILE A 86 -6.79 4.55 12.74
C ILE A 86 -6.54 3.27 13.53
N ASP A 87 -6.97 3.23 14.79
CA ASP A 87 -6.86 2.03 15.64
C ASP A 87 -7.30 0.81 14.85
N ASN A 88 -6.34 -0.06 14.58
CA ASN A 88 -6.59 -1.33 13.91
C ASN A 88 -7.31 -2.23 14.90
N ASP A 89 -8.61 -2.15 14.92
CA ASP A 89 -9.41 -3.24 15.45
C ASP A 89 -9.15 -4.43 14.52
N TYR A 90 -8.39 -5.42 15.02
CA TYR A 90 -8.07 -6.67 14.30
C TYR A 90 -9.30 -7.56 14.03
N SER A 91 -10.49 -7.01 14.19
CA SER A 91 -11.77 -7.66 13.95
C SER A 91 -12.21 -7.65 12.48
N ALA A 92 -11.32 -7.32 11.54
CA ALA A 92 -11.63 -7.49 10.12
C ALA A 92 -11.81 -8.98 9.84
N GLU A 93 -13.06 -9.43 9.87
CA GLU A 93 -13.44 -10.77 9.42
C GLU A 93 -12.90 -10.94 8.00
N LEU A 94 -12.12 -12.00 7.78
CA LEU A 94 -11.64 -12.38 6.46
C LEU A 94 -12.83 -12.93 5.67
N TYR A 95 -13.63 -12.02 5.10
CA TYR A 95 -14.66 -12.41 4.16
C TYR A 95 -14.01 -12.91 2.87
N GLU A 96 -14.63 -13.89 2.23
CA GLU A 96 -14.25 -14.30 0.88
C GLU A 96 -14.33 -13.10 -0.08
N VAL A 97 -13.45 -13.09 -1.10
CA VAL A 97 -13.54 -12.09 -2.17
C VAL A 97 -14.88 -12.28 -2.88
N SER A 98 -15.85 -11.44 -2.53
CA SER A 98 -17.12 -11.41 -3.23
C SER A 98 -16.93 -10.77 -4.61
N GLY A 99 -17.59 -11.30 -5.61
CA GLY A 99 -17.63 -10.70 -6.95
C GLY A 99 -16.50 -11.11 -7.90
N HIS A 100 -15.59 -12.04 -7.53
CA HIS A 100 -14.61 -12.59 -8.47
C HIS A 100 -15.25 -13.26 -9.69
N GLU A 101 -16.43 -13.87 -9.52
CA GLU A 101 -17.22 -14.43 -10.62
C GLU A 101 -17.62 -13.37 -11.65
N LYS A 102 -17.97 -12.17 -11.16
CA LYS A 102 -18.29 -11.03 -12.05
C LYS A 102 -17.06 -10.58 -12.84
N LEU A 103 -15.89 -10.52 -12.22
CA LEU A 103 -14.65 -10.23 -12.93
C LEU A 103 -14.36 -11.28 -14.00
N ILE A 104 -14.50 -12.57 -13.69
CA ILE A 104 -14.31 -13.67 -14.65
C ILE A 104 -15.28 -13.53 -15.83
N GLN A 105 -16.55 -13.20 -15.58
CA GLN A 105 -17.50 -12.94 -16.64
C GLN A 105 -17.06 -11.79 -17.55
N LEU A 106 -16.63 -10.67 -16.99
CA LEU A 106 -16.15 -9.51 -17.75
C LEU A 106 -14.89 -9.84 -18.59
N LEU A 107 -13.99 -10.67 -18.06
CA LEU A 107 -12.84 -11.18 -18.79
C LEU A 107 -13.24 -12.02 -20.00
N CYS A 108 -14.24 -12.91 -19.86
CA CYS A 108 -14.77 -13.71 -20.95
C CYS A 108 -15.51 -12.88 -22.01
N GLU A 109 -16.17 -11.80 -21.60
CA GLU A 109 -16.89 -10.88 -22.47
C GLU A 109 -15.99 -9.86 -23.16
N ASN A 110 -14.69 -9.80 -22.80
CA ASN A 110 -13.73 -8.77 -23.21
C ASN A 110 -14.23 -7.35 -22.95
N ASP A 111 -14.98 -7.17 -21.87
CA ASP A 111 -15.50 -5.85 -21.44
C ASP A 111 -14.45 -5.11 -20.63
N LEU A 112 -13.54 -4.40 -21.32
CA LEU A 112 -12.44 -3.67 -20.71
C LEU A 112 -12.95 -2.55 -19.78
N ASP A 113 -14.02 -1.84 -20.17
CA ASP A 113 -14.62 -0.78 -19.34
C ASP A 113 -15.25 -1.36 -18.07
N GLY A 114 -15.88 -2.52 -18.18
CA GLY A 114 -16.43 -3.25 -17.03
C GLY A 114 -15.35 -3.74 -16.08
N ILE A 115 -14.24 -4.25 -16.60
CA ILE A 115 -13.07 -4.69 -15.81
C ILE A 115 -12.49 -3.50 -15.02
N GLU A 116 -12.28 -2.35 -15.67
CA GLU A 116 -11.72 -1.17 -15.02
C GLU A 116 -12.65 -0.68 -13.89
N LYS A 117 -13.96 -0.59 -14.14
CA LYS A 117 -14.95 -0.21 -13.12
C LYS A 117 -14.98 -1.20 -11.95
N TRP A 118 -14.86 -2.49 -12.23
CA TRP A 118 -14.83 -3.52 -11.19
C TRP A 118 -13.58 -3.37 -10.31
N ILE A 119 -12.41 -3.17 -10.92
CA ILE A 119 -11.14 -2.99 -10.18
C ILE A 119 -11.20 -1.71 -9.34
N LEU A 120 -11.75 -0.62 -9.86
CA LEU A 120 -11.93 0.62 -9.12
C LEU A 120 -12.82 0.38 -7.88
N SER A 121 -13.98 -0.24 -8.05
CA SER A 121 -14.88 -0.57 -6.94
C SER A 121 -14.22 -1.49 -5.90
N PHE A 122 -13.47 -2.50 -6.36
CA PHE A 122 -12.70 -3.40 -5.50
C PHE A 122 -11.61 -2.66 -4.73
N SER A 123 -10.91 -1.72 -5.36
CA SER A 123 -9.89 -0.90 -4.73
C SER A 123 -10.47 0.00 -3.63
N GLU A 124 -11.63 0.62 -3.91
CA GLU A 124 -12.34 1.46 -2.94
C GLU A 124 -12.82 0.64 -1.74
N GLU A 125 -13.43 -0.53 -1.98
CA GLU A 125 -13.86 -1.45 -0.94
C GLU A 125 -12.68 -1.84 -0.02
N LEU A 126 -11.55 -2.25 -0.60
CA LEU A 126 -10.39 -2.68 0.16
C LEU A 126 -9.77 -1.53 0.96
N THR A 127 -9.60 -0.36 0.36
CA THR A 127 -8.97 0.78 1.03
C THR A 127 -9.86 1.42 2.09
N GLN A 128 -11.19 1.30 1.97
CA GLN A 128 -12.13 1.75 3.01
C GLN A 128 -12.19 0.79 4.18
N ASN A 129 -12.23 -0.54 3.92
CA ASN A 129 -12.43 -1.54 4.95
C ASN A 129 -11.14 -1.96 5.66
N TYR A 130 -10.01 -1.91 4.97
CA TYR A 130 -8.74 -2.37 5.51
C TYR A 130 -7.73 -1.22 5.60
N LYS A 131 -7.24 -0.96 6.82
CA LYS A 131 -6.19 0.04 7.08
C LYS A 131 -4.81 -0.60 7.29
N ASN A 132 -4.71 -1.90 7.05
CA ASN A 132 -3.47 -2.66 7.11
C ASN A 132 -3.13 -3.21 5.72
N LYS A 133 -1.95 -2.85 5.21
CA LYS A 133 -1.41 -3.28 3.92
C LYS A 133 -1.45 -4.81 3.75
N GLN A 134 -1.15 -5.57 4.81
CA GLN A 134 -1.12 -7.04 4.76
C GLN A 134 -2.49 -7.64 4.45
N PHE A 135 -3.59 -7.07 4.99
CA PHE A 135 -4.93 -7.53 4.66
C PHE A 135 -5.30 -7.28 3.19
N ILE A 136 -4.90 -6.12 2.64
CA ILE A 136 -5.07 -5.85 1.21
C ILE A 136 -4.33 -6.90 0.38
N PHE A 137 -3.10 -7.23 0.75
CA PHE A 137 -2.32 -8.26 0.05
C PHE A 137 -2.98 -9.63 0.11
N ILE A 138 -3.51 -10.04 1.28
CA ILE A 138 -4.25 -11.30 1.40
C ILE A 138 -5.44 -11.34 0.43
N ARG A 139 -6.19 -10.24 0.31
CA ARG A 139 -7.34 -10.16 -0.60
C ARG A 139 -6.92 -10.24 -2.07
N ILE A 140 -5.82 -9.59 -2.42
CA ILE A 140 -5.25 -9.66 -3.77
C ILE A 140 -4.75 -11.09 -4.06
N TYR A 141 -4.08 -11.74 -3.11
CA TYR A 141 -3.67 -13.14 -3.27
C TYR A 141 -4.85 -14.08 -3.49
N GLN A 142 -5.96 -13.90 -2.75
CA GLN A 142 -7.18 -14.68 -2.97
C GLN A 142 -7.72 -14.48 -4.39
N LEU A 143 -7.81 -13.22 -4.86
CA LEU A 143 -8.25 -12.91 -6.23
C LEU A 143 -7.35 -13.55 -7.28
N LEU A 144 -6.03 -13.45 -7.13
CA LEU A 144 -5.07 -14.08 -8.03
C LEU A 144 -5.22 -15.61 -8.06
N GLY A 145 -5.51 -16.23 -6.91
CA GLY A 145 -5.80 -17.66 -6.83
C GLY A 145 -7.04 -18.05 -7.64
N HIS A 146 -8.11 -17.26 -7.58
CA HIS A 146 -9.32 -17.48 -8.39
C HIS A 146 -9.05 -17.29 -9.89
N LEU A 147 -8.29 -16.28 -10.28
CA LEU A 147 -7.90 -16.08 -11.68
C LEU A 147 -7.03 -17.21 -12.21
N LEU A 148 -6.07 -17.69 -11.43
CA LEU A 148 -5.23 -18.85 -11.79
C LEU A 148 -6.08 -20.10 -11.99
N LYS A 149 -6.98 -20.39 -11.06
CA LYS A 149 -7.88 -21.53 -11.17
C LYS A 149 -8.72 -21.45 -12.45
N PHE A 150 -9.32 -20.29 -12.71
CA PHE A 150 -10.10 -20.05 -13.92
C PHE A 150 -9.29 -20.30 -15.20
N LEU A 151 -8.06 -19.79 -15.29
CA LEU A 151 -7.18 -20.01 -16.45
C LEU A 151 -6.85 -21.51 -16.64
N CYS A 152 -6.59 -22.21 -15.54
CA CYS A 152 -6.37 -23.67 -15.58
C CYS A 152 -7.60 -24.43 -16.08
N ASP A 153 -8.80 -24.05 -15.61
CA ASP A 153 -10.07 -24.68 -16.01
C ASP A 153 -10.38 -24.45 -17.51
N MET A 154 -10.00 -23.27 -18.03
CA MET A 154 -10.08 -22.97 -19.47
C MET A 154 -9.03 -23.67 -20.32
N GLY A 155 -8.10 -24.42 -19.73
CA GLY A 155 -7.01 -25.09 -20.42
C GLY A 155 -5.94 -24.14 -21.00
N ILE A 156 -5.95 -22.87 -20.60
CA ILE A 156 -4.99 -21.87 -20.98
C ILE A 156 -3.69 -22.11 -20.17
N ARG A 157 -2.91 -23.10 -20.60
CA ARG A 157 -1.58 -23.37 -20.08
C ARG A 157 -0.55 -22.54 -20.84
N SER A 158 -0.45 -21.27 -20.50
CA SER A 158 0.66 -20.45 -20.95
C SER A 158 1.73 -20.47 -19.85
N ASN A 159 2.83 -21.17 -20.11
CA ASN A 159 4.02 -21.14 -19.22
C ASN A 159 4.46 -19.72 -18.86
N ASP A 160 4.12 -18.74 -19.66
CA ASP A 160 4.46 -17.34 -19.45
C ASP A 160 3.50 -16.65 -18.48
N MET A 161 2.18 -16.94 -18.55
CA MET A 161 1.21 -16.37 -17.61
C MET A 161 1.35 -16.93 -16.19
N GLU A 162 1.55 -18.25 -16.06
CA GLU A 162 1.83 -18.87 -14.77
C GLU A 162 3.10 -18.26 -14.14
N LYS A 163 4.14 -18.07 -14.95
CA LYS A 163 5.37 -17.40 -14.51
C LYS A 163 5.13 -15.95 -14.13
N ASP A 164 4.33 -15.22 -14.88
CA ASP A 164 4.03 -13.81 -14.58
C ASP A 164 3.20 -13.68 -13.31
N ILE A 165 2.21 -14.53 -13.09
CA ILE A 165 1.44 -14.54 -11.85
C ILE A 165 2.31 -14.99 -10.66
N ILE A 166 3.15 -16.04 -10.82
CA ILE A 166 4.09 -16.49 -9.78
C ILE A 166 5.11 -15.39 -9.46
N LYS A 167 5.69 -14.74 -10.48
CA LYS A 167 6.57 -13.59 -10.26
C LYS A 167 5.86 -12.47 -9.48
N THR A 168 4.58 -12.27 -9.74
CA THR A 168 3.79 -11.27 -9.04
C THR A 168 3.59 -11.61 -7.57
N TYR A 169 3.34 -12.87 -7.23
CA TYR A 169 3.32 -13.30 -5.83
C TYR A 169 4.62 -12.94 -5.11
N GLN A 170 5.76 -12.97 -5.83
CA GLN A 170 7.06 -12.59 -5.29
C GLN A 170 7.30 -11.08 -5.23
N HIS A 171 6.53 -10.28 -5.99
CA HIS A 171 6.75 -8.85 -6.16
C HIS A 171 5.68 -7.96 -5.52
N LEU A 172 4.60 -8.51 -4.97
CA LEU A 172 3.56 -7.69 -4.32
C LEU A 172 4.13 -6.80 -3.22
N ASP A 173 5.13 -7.29 -2.48
CA ASP A 173 5.81 -6.51 -1.44
C ASP A 173 6.62 -5.31 -1.98
N SER A 174 6.95 -5.30 -3.28
CA SER A 174 7.69 -4.22 -3.92
C SER A 174 6.84 -2.98 -4.22
N PHE A 175 5.50 -3.11 -4.24
CA PHE A 175 4.62 -1.97 -4.45
C PHE A 175 4.62 -1.03 -3.25
N SER A 176 4.88 0.23 -3.53
CA SER A 176 4.96 1.28 -2.51
C SER A 176 3.60 1.84 -2.16
N THR A 177 2.63 1.81 -3.09
CA THR A 177 1.30 2.40 -2.95
C THR A 177 0.20 1.44 -3.38
N SER A 178 -1.01 1.64 -2.83
CA SER A 178 -2.21 0.90 -3.26
C SER A 178 -2.55 1.18 -4.73
N THR A 179 -2.34 2.40 -5.19
CA THR A 179 -2.57 2.79 -6.59
C THR A 179 -1.74 1.96 -7.56
N GLU A 180 -0.45 1.75 -7.28
CA GLU A 180 0.44 0.93 -8.11
C GLU A 180 -0.08 -0.51 -8.24
N ILE A 181 -0.53 -1.10 -7.13
CA ILE A 181 -1.07 -2.48 -7.13
C ILE A 181 -2.32 -2.57 -8.01
N PHE A 182 -3.24 -1.63 -7.90
CA PHE A 182 -4.49 -1.70 -8.66
C PHE A 182 -4.29 -1.38 -10.15
N GLN A 183 -3.36 -0.50 -10.49
CA GLN A 183 -2.93 -0.29 -11.88
C GLN A 183 -2.30 -1.54 -12.47
N TRP A 184 -1.44 -2.21 -11.71
CA TRP A 184 -0.88 -3.48 -12.12
C TRP A 184 -1.95 -4.56 -12.29
N LEU A 185 -2.91 -4.68 -11.36
CA LEU A 185 -4.02 -5.62 -11.44
C LEU A 185 -4.88 -5.37 -12.70
N SER A 186 -5.13 -4.11 -13.05
CA SER A 186 -5.82 -3.72 -14.27
C SER A 186 -5.06 -4.21 -15.51
N SER A 187 -3.76 -3.98 -15.58
CA SER A 187 -2.91 -4.45 -16.69
C SER A 187 -2.88 -5.97 -16.79
N LEU A 188 -2.87 -6.68 -15.65
CA LEU A 188 -2.94 -8.13 -15.61
C LEU A 188 -4.27 -8.64 -16.18
N CYS A 189 -5.39 -8.09 -15.72
CA CYS A 189 -6.73 -8.47 -16.19
C CYS A 189 -6.89 -8.22 -17.70
N GLN A 190 -6.36 -7.10 -18.21
CA GLN A 190 -6.34 -6.79 -19.63
C GLN A 190 -5.55 -7.85 -20.43
N THR A 191 -4.36 -8.20 -19.96
CA THR A 191 -3.52 -9.26 -20.57
C THR A 191 -4.23 -10.62 -20.56
N ILE A 192 -4.98 -10.93 -19.49
CA ILE A 192 -5.77 -12.17 -19.40
C ILE A 192 -6.91 -12.12 -20.42
N SER A 193 -7.65 -11.01 -20.49
CA SER A 193 -8.77 -10.84 -21.44
C SER A 193 -8.31 -11.00 -22.89
N ASP A 194 -7.19 -10.38 -23.27
CA ASP A 194 -6.62 -10.48 -24.62
C ASP A 194 -6.18 -11.91 -24.98
N LYS A 195 -5.88 -12.75 -24.01
CA LYS A 195 -5.46 -14.14 -24.25
C LYS A 195 -6.63 -15.13 -24.29
N ILE A 196 -7.75 -14.78 -23.70
CA ILE A 196 -8.96 -15.62 -23.68
C ILE A 196 -9.73 -15.43 -24.99
N ASN A 197 -9.72 -14.24 -25.56
CA ASN A 197 -10.44 -13.85 -26.75
C ASN A 197 -9.55 -13.82 -27.99
#